data_aad707410d545a0f4b1832f2a49edde2
#
_entry.id   aad707410d545a0f4b1832f2a49edde2
#
_cell.length_a   1.000
_cell.length_b   1.000
_cell.length_c   1.000
_cell.angle_alpha   90.00
_cell.angle_beta   90.00
_cell.angle_gamma   90.00
#
_symmetry.space_group_name_H-M   'P 1'
#
loop_
_entity.id
_entity.type
_entity.pdbx_description
1 polymer ?
#
loop_
_entity_poly.entity_id
_entity_poly.type
_entity_poly.pdbx_seq_one_letter_code
_entity_poly.pdbx_strand_id
1 'polypeptide(L)'
;KAKMPRFKKFLSDSTGVVPRTIWHYDDAGHTQEATQTLRQVVDEEDLATPKPRRVIEKRLQLASNKNSIILDSFAGSGTTAHAVLKLNATDGGNRRFILCEMMDYAETITAERVRRVMNGYGEGTKAVAGLGGGFDYYTVGEPLFLPDKNLNESVGAAAIRAYVAYTESIP
;
A
#
# COMPACT_ATOMS: atom_id res chain seq x y z
N LYS A 1 9.40 -13.87 -51.36
CA LYS A 1 9.59 -14.44 -50.02
C LYS A 1 8.32 -15.15 -49.65
N ALA A 2 8.32 -16.48 -49.50
CA ALA A 2 7.17 -17.26 -49.06
C ALA A 2 6.80 -16.81 -47.64
N LYS A 3 5.53 -16.43 -47.42
CA LYS A 3 5.03 -16.14 -46.06
C LYS A 3 4.91 -17.45 -45.30
N MET A 4 5.59 -17.55 -44.17
CA MET A 4 5.41 -18.71 -43.28
C MET A 4 3.94 -18.81 -42.87
N PRO A 5 3.37 -20.03 -42.88
CA PRO A 5 2.01 -20.24 -42.41
C PRO A 5 1.89 -19.88 -40.94
N ARG A 6 0.82 -19.17 -40.57
CA ARG A 6 0.53 -18.79 -39.19
C ARG A 6 -0.67 -19.58 -38.70
N PHE A 7 -0.55 -20.15 -37.51
CA PHE A 7 -1.71 -20.78 -36.88
C PHE A 7 -2.74 -19.71 -36.49
N LYS A 8 -3.98 -19.96 -36.81
CA LYS A 8 -5.12 -19.16 -36.34
C LYS A 8 -5.40 -19.60 -34.89
N LYS A 9 -5.26 -18.70 -33.94
CA LYS A 9 -5.62 -18.93 -32.55
C LYS A 9 -6.81 -18.04 -32.21
N PHE A 10 -7.84 -18.61 -31.61
CA PHE A 10 -9.00 -17.85 -31.15
C PHE A 10 -8.66 -17.13 -29.85
N LEU A 11 -9.32 -16.02 -29.61
CA LEU A 11 -9.12 -15.25 -28.37
C LEU A 11 -9.55 -16.06 -27.14
N SER A 12 -10.58 -16.89 -27.26
CA SER A 12 -11.02 -17.86 -26.25
C SER A 12 -9.96 -18.87 -25.82
N ASP A 13 -8.98 -19.14 -26.68
CA ASP A 13 -7.90 -20.09 -26.40
C ASP A 13 -6.69 -19.41 -25.73
N SER A 14 -6.81 -18.11 -25.45
CA SER A 14 -5.74 -17.33 -24.86
C SER A 14 -5.99 -17.14 -23.36
N THR A 15 -5.05 -17.57 -22.54
CA THR A 15 -5.07 -17.38 -21.08
C THR A 15 -4.65 -15.97 -20.63
N GLY A 16 -4.46 -15.06 -21.56
CA GLY A 16 -4.03 -13.70 -21.33
C GLY A 16 -2.81 -13.30 -22.17
N VAL A 17 -2.33 -12.10 -21.96
CA VAL A 17 -1.14 -11.54 -22.62
C VAL A 17 -0.04 -11.37 -21.59
N VAL A 18 1.17 -11.81 -21.92
CA VAL A 18 2.34 -11.62 -21.07
C VAL A 18 2.56 -10.11 -20.89
N PRO A 19 2.73 -9.63 -19.65
CA PRO A 19 2.99 -8.22 -19.38
C PRO A 19 4.24 -7.74 -20.10
N ARG A 20 4.21 -6.50 -20.59
CA ARG A 20 5.39 -5.87 -21.16
C ARG A 20 6.40 -5.56 -20.07
N THR A 21 7.69 -5.62 -20.38
CA THR A 21 8.78 -5.21 -19.48
C THR A 21 8.88 -3.70 -19.32
N ILE A 22 8.40 -2.94 -20.31
CA ILE A 22 8.33 -1.48 -20.28
C ILE A 22 6.86 -1.07 -20.19
N TRP A 23 6.53 -0.26 -19.19
CA TRP A 23 5.21 0.31 -19.00
C TRP A 23 5.23 1.79 -19.33
N HIS A 24 4.46 2.16 -20.32
CA HIS A 24 4.31 3.55 -20.70
C HIS A 24 3.52 4.33 -19.63
N TYR A 25 3.76 5.63 -19.57
CA TYR A 25 3.10 6.51 -18.60
C TYR A 25 1.56 6.54 -18.75
N ASP A 26 1.05 6.34 -19.96
CA ASP A 26 -0.38 6.24 -20.22
C ASP A 26 -1.04 5.09 -19.43
N ASP A 27 -0.31 3.98 -19.28
CA ASP A 27 -0.76 2.80 -18.54
C ASP A 27 -0.45 2.87 -17.04
N ALA A 28 0.74 3.34 -16.70
CA ALA A 28 1.31 3.23 -15.36
C ALA A 28 1.27 4.55 -14.56
N GLY A 29 0.94 5.66 -15.20
CA GLY A 29 1.00 6.99 -14.60
C GLY A 29 2.42 7.58 -14.59
N HIS A 30 2.53 8.82 -14.20
CA HIS A 30 3.78 9.56 -14.06
C HIS A 30 3.82 10.34 -12.75
N THR A 31 5.00 10.84 -12.37
CA THR A 31 5.23 11.53 -11.10
C THR A 31 4.34 12.74 -10.89
N GLN A 32 4.07 13.52 -11.93
CA GLN A 32 3.20 14.69 -11.84
C GLN A 32 1.76 14.33 -11.46
N GLU A 33 1.19 13.26 -12.04
CA GLU A 33 -0.10 12.71 -11.65
C GLU A 33 -0.10 12.27 -10.19
N ALA A 34 0.98 11.62 -9.76
CA ALA A 34 1.13 11.16 -8.38
C ALA A 34 1.15 12.32 -7.38
N THR A 35 1.89 13.40 -7.69
CA THR A 35 1.94 14.62 -6.87
C THR A 35 0.58 15.31 -6.82
N GLN A 36 -0.11 15.45 -7.95
CA GLN A 36 -1.45 16.02 -8.00
C GLN A 36 -2.45 15.19 -7.17
N THR A 37 -2.38 13.86 -7.28
CA THR A 37 -3.22 12.97 -6.48
C THR A 37 -2.94 13.11 -4.99
N LEU A 38 -1.67 13.20 -4.59
CA LEU A 38 -1.31 13.38 -3.19
C LEU A 38 -1.87 14.70 -2.64
N ARG A 39 -1.68 15.80 -3.35
CA ARG A 39 -2.22 17.12 -2.98
C ARG A 39 -3.75 17.13 -2.85
N GLN A 40 -4.45 16.41 -3.72
CA GLN A 40 -5.90 16.29 -3.63
C GLN A 40 -6.35 15.51 -2.40
N VAL A 41 -5.58 14.51 -1.98
CA VAL A 41 -5.92 13.66 -0.85
C VAL A 41 -5.52 14.30 0.48
N VAL A 42 -4.29 14.82 0.61
CA VAL A 42 -3.72 15.22 1.91
C VAL A 42 -3.44 16.72 2.02
N ASP A 43 -3.55 17.45 0.91
CA ASP A 43 -3.25 18.89 0.83
C ASP A 43 -1.82 19.26 1.26
N GLU A 44 -0.87 18.35 1.02
CA GLU A 44 0.54 18.51 1.36
C GLU A 44 1.40 18.70 0.11
N GLU A 45 2.33 19.66 0.19
CA GLU A 45 3.23 20.02 -0.92
C GLU A 45 4.64 19.43 -0.79
N ASP A 46 5.06 19.10 0.43
CA ASP A 46 6.47 18.89 0.76
C ASP A 46 6.99 17.46 0.56
N LEU A 47 6.15 16.49 0.20
CA LEU A 47 6.64 15.14 -0.02
C LEU A 47 7.22 14.99 -1.43
N ALA A 48 8.54 14.82 -1.49
CA ALA A 48 9.27 14.58 -2.74
C ALA A 48 8.83 13.28 -3.42
N THR A 49 8.36 13.38 -4.64
CA THR A 49 8.16 12.29 -5.61
C THR A 49 7.33 11.08 -5.14
N PRO A 50 6.03 11.24 -4.85
CA PRO A 50 5.16 10.10 -4.63
C PRO A 50 5.13 9.20 -5.88
N LYS A 51 4.94 7.89 -5.67
CA LYS A 51 4.80 6.95 -6.80
C LYS A 51 3.38 7.02 -7.38
N PRO A 52 3.22 6.89 -8.71
CA PRO A 52 1.91 6.80 -9.31
C PRO A 52 1.13 5.59 -8.78
N ARG A 53 -0.12 5.80 -8.36
CA ARG A 53 -0.97 4.73 -7.86
C ARG A 53 -1.17 3.64 -8.90
N ARG A 54 -1.35 4.00 -10.17
CA ARG A 54 -1.57 3.04 -11.28
C ARG A 54 -0.40 2.06 -11.47
N VAL A 55 0.86 2.50 -11.23
CA VAL A 55 2.01 1.59 -11.29
C VAL A 55 1.96 0.54 -10.18
N ILE A 56 1.52 0.92 -8.99
CA ILE A 56 1.37 -0.01 -7.86
C ILE A 56 0.20 -0.96 -8.12
N GLU A 57 -0.95 -0.46 -8.55
CA GLU A 57 -2.10 -1.30 -8.94
C GLU A 57 -1.71 -2.37 -9.95
N LYS A 58 -0.99 -1.98 -11.00
CA LYS A 58 -0.52 -2.91 -12.03
C LYS A 58 0.42 -3.98 -11.48
N ARG A 59 1.34 -3.60 -10.58
CA ARG A 59 2.20 -4.57 -9.88
C ARG A 59 1.38 -5.56 -9.06
N LEU A 60 0.42 -5.06 -8.29
CA LEU A 60 -0.42 -5.89 -7.44
C LEU A 60 -1.31 -6.84 -8.25
N GLN A 61 -1.85 -6.39 -9.38
CA GLN A 61 -2.62 -7.24 -10.29
C GLN A 61 -1.79 -8.40 -10.87
N LEU A 62 -0.49 -8.18 -11.09
CA LEU A 62 0.41 -9.19 -11.64
C LEU A 62 0.99 -10.13 -10.58
N ALA A 63 1.24 -9.62 -9.37
CA ALA A 63 2.03 -10.32 -8.35
C ALA A 63 1.22 -10.74 -7.11
N SER A 64 -0.07 -10.42 -7.04
CA SER A 64 -0.91 -10.76 -5.89
C SER A 64 -2.25 -11.34 -6.30
N ASN A 65 -2.86 -12.09 -5.39
CA ASN A 65 -4.25 -12.53 -5.50
C ASN A 65 -5.17 -11.67 -4.60
N LYS A 66 -6.47 -11.94 -4.65
CA LYS A 66 -7.49 -11.16 -3.93
C LYS A 66 -7.38 -11.18 -2.39
N ASN A 67 -6.60 -12.10 -1.82
CA ASN A 67 -6.47 -12.29 -0.38
C ASN A 67 -5.03 -12.09 0.11
N SER A 68 -4.14 -11.58 -0.73
CA SER A 68 -2.72 -11.38 -0.39
C SER A 68 -2.54 -10.32 0.70
N ILE A 69 -1.46 -10.48 1.47
CA ILE A 69 -0.93 -9.44 2.36
C ILE A 69 0.21 -8.75 1.61
N ILE A 70 0.12 -7.44 1.51
CA ILE A 70 1.09 -6.60 0.82
C ILE A 70 1.93 -5.86 1.86
N LEU A 71 3.23 -6.13 1.91
CA LEU A 71 4.18 -5.42 2.76
C LEU A 71 4.88 -4.32 1.93
N ASP A 72 4.89 -3.12 2.47
CA ASP A 72 5.68 -1.99 1.96
C ASP A 72 6.54 -1.44 3.10
N SER A 73 7.83 -1.76 3.04
CA SER A 73 8.81 -1.40 4.09
C SER A 73 9.23 0.07 4.06
N PHE A 74 8.87 0.82 3.01
CA PHE A 74 9.18 2.23 2.80
C PHE A 74 7.95 2.92 2.23
N ALA A 75 6.91 3.02 3.05
CA ALA A 75 5.56 3.40 2.62
C ALA A 75 5.49 4.79 1.98
N GLY A 76 6.39 5.69 2.35
CA GLY A 76 6.40 7.05 1.83
C GLY A 76 5.04 7.72 2.01
N SER A 77 4.44 8.17 0.93
CA SER A 77 3.12 8.78 0.96
C SER A 77 1.94 7.80 1.10
N GLY A 78 2.16 6.50 1.37
CA GLY A 78 1.07 5.53 1.51
C GLY A 78 0.38 5.12 0.19
N THR A 79 1.07 5.25 -0.94
CA THR A 79 0.49 4.91 -2.25
C THR A 79 0.08 3.45 -2.34
N THR A 80 0.83 2.54 -1.70
CA THR A 80 0.54 1.10 -1.70
C THR A 80 -0.80 0.79 -1.04
N ALA A 81 -1.09 1.36 0.13
CA ALA A 81 -2.39 1.19 0.78
C ALA A 81 -3.54 1.73 -0.09
N HIS A 82 -3.36 2.93 -0.68
CA HIS A 82 -4.34 3.49 -1.61
C HIS A 82 -4.62 2.55 -2.81
N ALA A 83 -3.58 1.96 -3.39
CA ALA A 83 -3.72 1.00 -4.49
C ALA A 83 -4.44 -0.28 -4.05
N VAL A 84 -4.13 -0.83 -2.86
CA VAL A 84 -4.79 -2.00 -2.29
C VAL A 84 -6.28 -1.73 -2.07
N LEU A 85 -6.64 -0.63 -1.42
CA LEU A 85 -8.03 -0.24 -1.19
C LEU A 85 -8.80 -0.08 -2.50
N LYS A 86 -8.18 0.57 -3.50
CA LYS A 86 -8.78 0.76 -4.82
C LYS A 86 -9.02 -0.55 -5.55
N LEU A 87 -8.06 -1.47 -5.53
CA LEU A 87 -8.22 -2.80 -6.13
C LEU A 87 -9.32 -3.60 -5.43
N ASN A 88 -9.36 -3.61 -4.10
CA ASN A 88 -10.40 -4.30 -3.35
C ASN A 88 -11.80 -3.77 -3.71
N ALA A 89 -11.95 -2.44 -3.79
CA ALA A 89 -13.21 -1.82 -4.20
C ALA A 89 -13.58 -2.15 -5.66
N THR A 90 -12.60 -2.41 -6.52
CA THR A 90 -12.83 -2.67 -7.95
C THR A 90 -13.17 -4.14 -8.24
N ASP A 91 -12.48 -5.08 -7.58
CA ASP A 91 -12.57 -6.50 -7.89
C ASP A 91 -13.20 -7.36 -6.78
N GLY A 92 -13.67 -6.71 -5.70
CA GLY A 92 -14.24 -7.38 -4.53
C GLY A 92 -13.21 -8.20 -3.75
N GLY A 93 -11.94 -7.84 -3.82
CA GLY A 93 -10.86 -8.50 -3.11
C GLY A 93 -10.82 -8.12 -1.62
N ASN A 94 -10.08 -8.91 -0.86
CA ASN A 94 -9.82 -8.69 0.57
C ASN A 94 -8.30 -8.68 0.83
N ARG A 95 -7.55 -7.99 -0.03
CA ARG A 95 -6.11 -7.77 0.18
C ARG A 95 -5.92 -6.93 1.42
N ARG A 96 -4.89 -7.24 2.18
CA ARG A 96 -4.46 -6.48 3.36
C ARG A 96 -3.11 -5.83 3.08
N PHE A 97 -2.78 -4.80 3.82
CA PHE A 97 -1.48 -4.13 3.71
C PHE A 97 -0.83 -3.99 5.08
N ILE A 98 0.51 -4.00 5.06
CA ILE A 98 1.37 -3.63 6.18
C ILE A 98 2.31 -2.57 5.64
N LEU A 99 2.29 -1.37 6.23
CA LEU A 99 3.15 -0.27 5.84
C LEU A 99 4.13 0.03 6.98
N CYS A 100 5.40 0.18 6.64
CA CYS A 100 6.41 0.65 7.58
C CYS A 100 6.96 1.98 7.05
N GLU A 101 6.99 2.99 7.92
CA GLU A 101 7.58 4.31 7.63
C GLU A 101 8.28 4.82 8.88
N MET A 102 9.49 5.31 8.73
CA MET A 102 10.32 5.77 9.85
C MET A 102 10.42 7.29 9.94
N MET A 103 9.93 7.99 8.93
CA MET A 103 10.01 9.45 8.86
C MET A 103 8.89 10.11 9.65
N ASP A 104 9.10 11.33 10.11
CA ASP A 104 8.15 12.09 10.94
C ASP A 104 6.79 12.31 10.26
N TYR A 105 6.74 12.26 8.93
CA TYR A 105 5.49 12.38 8.18
C TYR A 105 4.63 11.10 8.16
N ALA A 106 5.05 10.02 8.81
CA ALA A 106 4.29 8.76 8.84
C ALA A 106 2.85 8.94 9.31
N GLU A 107 2.61 9.78 10.32
CA GLU A 107 1.26 10.10 10.81
C GLU A 107 0.55 11.12 9.91
N THR A 108 1.23 12.23 9.59
CA THR A 108 0.59 13.40 8.94
C THR A 108 0.33 13.20 7.45
N ILE A 109 1.15 12.39 6.77
CA ILE A 109 1.01 12.13 5.34
C ILE A 109 0.59 10.69 5.07
N THR A 110 1.37 9.71 5.55
CA THR A 110 1.13 8.29 5.19
C THR A 110 -0.20 7.79 5.74
N ALA A 111 -0.39 7.88 7.06
CA ALA A 111 -1.61 7.42 7.72
C ALA A 111 -2.81 8.30 7.35
N GLU A 112 -2.62 9.61 7.28
CA GLU A 112 -3.68 10.55 6.92
C GLU A 112 -4.19 10.30 5.48
N ARG A 113 -3.31 10.02 4.53
CA ARG A 113 -3.73 9.61 3.19
C ARG A 113 -4.62 8.37 3.23
N VAL A 114 -4.24 7.37 4.01
CA VAL A 114 -5.03 6.13 4.13
C VAL A 114 -6.40 6.45 4.73
N ARG A 115 -6.48 7.25 5.80
CA ARG A 115 -7.75 7.66 6.43
C ARG A 115 -8.68 8.37 5.43
N ARG A 116 -8.14 9.34 4.68
CA ARG A 116 -8.93 10.09 3.70
C ARG A 116 -9.39 9.22 2.53
N VAL A 117 -8.54 8.34 2.03
CA VAL A 117 -8.93 7.40 0.98
C VAL A 117 -10.04 6.47 1.45
N MET A 118 -10.02 6.03 2.71
CA MET A 118 -11.07 5.19 3.29
C MET A 118 -12.38 5.93 3.54
N ASN A 119 -12.30 7.17 4.02
CA ASN A 119 -13.47 7.95 4.42
C ASN A 119 -14.04 8.83 3.31
N GLY A 120 -13.25 9.13 2.29
CA GLY A 120 -13.53 10.12 1.25
C GLY A 120 -12.76 11.42 1.49
N TYR A 121 -12.56 12.18 0.44
CA TYR A 121 -11.82 13.46 0.45
C TYR A 121 -12.32 14.42 -0.63
N GLY A 122 -11.89 15.68 -0.53
CA GLY A 122 -12.34 16.75 -1.43
C GLY A 122 -13.72 17.26 -1.08
N GLU A 123 -14.11 18.38 -1.70
CA GLU A 123 -15.37 19.06 -1.45
C GLU A 123 -16.10 19.41 -2.75
N GLY A 124 -17.42 19.57 -2.68
CA GLY A 124 -18.25 19.99 -3.80
C GLY A 124 -18.08 19.08 -5.02
N THR A 125 -17.75 19.65 -6.17
CA THR A 125 -17.58 18.93 -7.44
C THR A 125 -16.29 18.07 -7.48
N LYS A 126 -15.36 18.26 -6.53
CA LYS A 126 -14.12 17.48 -6.39
C LYS A 126 -14.22 16.41 -5.30
N ALA A 127 -15.37 16.23 -4.69
CA ALA A 127 -15.56 15.21 -3.68
C ALA A 127 -15.36 13.81 -4.25
N VAL A 128 -14.57 12.99 -3.56
CA VAL A 128 -14.28 11.60 -3.89
C VAL A 128 -14.83 10.74 -2.76
N ALA A 129 -15.70 9.80 -3.08
CA ALA A 129 -16.26 8.87 -2.11
C ALA A 129 -15.17 7.97 -1.51
N GLY A 130 -15.31 7.67 -0.23
CA GLY A 130 -14.41 6.76 0.48
C GLY A 130 -14.50 5.33 -0.06
N LEU A 131 -13.38 4.63 -0.01
CA LEU A 131 -13.27 3.23 -0.43
C LEU A 131 -13.62 2.24 0.69
N GLY A 132 -13.84 2.74 1.91
CA GLY A 132 -14.08 1.93 3.09
C GLY A 132 -12.84 1.20 3.59
N GLY A 133 -13.02 0.31 4.56
CA GLY A 133 -11.97 -0.46 5.20
C GLY A 133 -11.59 0.08 6.57
N GLY A 134 -10.48 -0.42 7.13
CA GLY A 134 -9.90 -0.01 8.41
C GLY A 134 -8.41 -0.35 8.43
N PHE A 135 -7.66 0.30 9.31
CA PHE A 135 -6.29 -0.05 9.64
C PHE A 135 -5.98 0.34 11.09
N ASP A 136 -5.02 -0.36 11.66
CA ASP A 136 -4.44 -0.02 12.96
C ASP A 136 -3.13 0.74 12.74
N TYR A 137 -2.91 1.78 13.52
CA TYR A 137 -1.70 2.58 13.48
C TYR A 137 -0.89 2.33 14.75
N TYR A 138 0.38 1.98 14.56
CA TYR A 138 1.30 1.70 15.65
C TYR A 138 2.52 2.60 15.56
N THR A 139 3.01 3.04 16.69
CA THR A 139 4.31 3.70 16.83
C THR A 139 5.25 2.80 17.61
N VAL A 140 6.55 2.96 17.34
CA VAL A 140 7.57 2.27 18.14
C VAL A 140 7.58 2.90 19.53
N GLY A 141 7.34 2.08 20.54
CA GLY A 141 7.40 2.49 21.95
C GLY A 141 8.81 2.42 22.51
N GLU A 142 8.91 2.55 23.83
CA GLU A 142 10.16 2.37 24.55
C GLU A 142 10.73 0.96 24.32
N PRO A 143 12.07 0.81 24.24
CA PRO A 143 12.70 -0.49 24.04
C PRO A 143 12.44 -1.41 25.23
N LEU A 144 12.11 -2.64 24.96
CA LEU A 144 11.87 -3.66 26.00
C LEU A 144 13.13 -4.01 26.78
N PHE A 145 14.29 -3.91 26.16
CA PHE A 145 15.59 -4.13 26.76
C PHE A 145 16.42 -2.86 26.74
N LEU A 146 17.03 -2.54 27.87
CA LEU A 146 17.98 -1.45 27.99
C LEU A 146 19.31 -1.80 27.28
N PRO A 147 20.21 -0.84 27.02
CA PRO A 147 21.52 -1.09 26.41
C PRO A 147 22.39 -2.13 27.17
N ASP A 148 22.20 -2.25 28.48
CA ASP A 148 22.85 -3.25 29.34
C ASP A 148 22.20 -4.63 29.31
N LYS A 149 21.17 -4.82 28.43
CA LYS A 149 20.39 -6.04 28.25
C LYS A 149 19.43 -6.39 29.40
N ASN A 150 19.29 -5.53 30.39
CA ASN A 150 18.26 -5.66 31.41
C ASN A 150 16.88 -5.29 30.85
N LEU A 151 15.82 -5.85 31.46
CA LEU A 151 14.45 -5.48 31.11
C LEU A 151 14.20 -4.00 31.45
N ASN A 152 13.57 -3.30 30.55
CA ASN A 152 13.09 -1.95 30.80
C ASN A 152 11.73 -2.01 31.51
N GLU A 153 11.73 -1.89 32.83
CA GLU A 153 10.49 -1.95 33.63
C GLU A 153 9.51 -0.81 33.30
N SER A 154 9.98 0.28 32.68
CA SER A 154 9.13 1.42 32.30
C SER A 154 8.10 1.08 31.23
N VAL A 155 8.33 0.03 30.43
CA VAL A 155 7.35 -0.44 29.41
C VAL A 155 6.12 -1.11 30.02
N GLY A 156 6.18 -1.44 31.32
CA GLY A 156 5.08 -2.01 32.08
C GLY A 156 4.92 -3.53 31.94
N ALA A 157 4.35 -4.14 32.96
CA ALA A 157 4.21 -5.58 33.05
C ALA A 157 3.40 -6.22 31.91
N ALA A 158 2.44 -5.51 31.32
CA ALA A 158 1.62 -6.02 30.23
C ALA A 158 2.44 -6.27 28.98
N ALA A 159 3.30 -5.30 28.59
CA ALA A 159 4.16 -5.43 27.40
C ALA A 159 5.21 -6.53 27.62
N ILE A 160 5.79 -6.64 28.82
CA ILE A 160 6.74 -7.70 29.16
C ILE A 160 6.08 -9.08 29.06
N ARG A 161 4.87 -9.25 29.60
CA ARG A 161 4.13 -10.51 29.50
C ARG A 161 3.79 -10.88 28.05
N ALA A 162 3.37 -9.90 27.24
CA ALA A 162 3.09 -10.12 25.82
C ALA A 162 4.33 -10.58 25.06
N TYR A 163 5.49 -9.98 25.35
CA TYR A 163 6.75 -10.40 24.76
C TYR A 163 7.13 -11.84 25.17
N VAL A 164 7.03 -12.17 26.46
CA VAL A 164 7.32 -13.54 26.96
C VAL A 164 6.37 -14.54 26.32
N ALA A 165 5.06 -14.26 26.26
CA ALA A 165 4.09 -15.13 25.62
C ALA A 165 4.44 -15.35 24.14
N TYR A 166 4.81 -14.30 23.42
CA TYR A 166 5.23 -14.38 22.02
C TYR A 166 6.49 -15.23 21.83
N THR A 167 7.55 -14.99 22.64
CA THR A 167 8.85 -15.70 22.51
C THR A 167 8.77 -17.15 22.90
N GLU A 168 7.98 -17.46 23.94
CA GLU A 168 7.79 -18.82 24.45
C GLU A 168 6.63 -19.56 23.77
N SER A 169 5.97 -18.94 22.79
CA SER A 169 4.79 -19.50 22.11
C SER A 169 3.67 -19.92 23.07
N ILE A 170 3.50 -19.15 24.13
CA ILE A 170 2.43 -19.35 25.11
C ILE A 170 1.14 -18.73 24.56
N PRO A 171 0.01 -19.49 24.50
CA PRO A 171 -1.24 -18.99 23.98
C PRO A 171 -1.90 -17.90 24.83
#